data_ba858a3bc31d64d3234e4fe521f01047
#
_entry.id   ba858a3bc31d64d3234e4fe521f01047
#
_cell.length_a   1.000
_cell.length_b   1.000
_cell.length_c   1.000
_cell.angle_alpha   90.00
_cell.angle_beta   90.00
_cell.angle_gamma   90.00
#
_symmetry.space_group_name_H-M   'P 1'
#
loop_
_entity.id
_entity.type
_entity.pdbx_description
1 polymer ?
#
loop_
_entity_poly.entity_id
_entity_poly.type
_entity_poly.pdbx_seq_one_letter_code
_entity_poly.pdbx_strand_id
1 'polypeptide(L)'
;MPETFPTEPTSSAENSEFAFGPSPESAAAEPATERAPVSHAKDSSSAPRVSKLSRWATLAALVLAVIATSVAVVGWFYPNKSVSSTYSDQQTKDAKKHICEAFGIVERAVVKSSHLKNPDNGGPIGALSIATARNFAFYSGGAFLRDQVSQSPATPPDLAKSVNDLGTNLEELSIGSLSGASQFAQEELGHSTDEKIKASIEICKK
;
A
#
# COMPACT_ATOMS: atom_id res chain seq x y z
N MET A 1 -62.89 16.12 7.21
CA MET A 1 -62.55 14.73 7.53
C MET A 1 -61.10 14.73 7.95
N PRO A 2 -60.76 14.47 9.20
CA PRO A 2 -59.37 14.40 9.64
C PRO A 2 -58.82 13.02 9.43
N GLU A 3 -57.71 12.93 8.63
CA GLU A 3 -56.99 11.69 8.43
C GLU A 3 -56.09 11.41 9.64
N THR A 4 -56.34 10.28 10.26
CA THR A 4 -55.59 9.72 11.37
C THR A 4 -54.29 9.14 10.87
N PHE A 5 -53.14 9.72 11.39
CA PHE A 5 -51.79 9.14 11.18
C PHE A 5 -51.65 7.88 12.03
N PRO A 6 -51.07 6.80 11.51
CA PRO A 6 -50.77 5.61 12.30
C PRO A 6 -49.53 5.88 13.17
N THR A 7 -49.66 5.49 14.43
CA THR A 7 -48.68 5.54 15.50
C THR A 7 -47.48 4.61 15.14
N GLU A 8 -46.26 5.17 15.15
CA GLU A 8 -45.01 4.40 15.03
C GLU A 8 -44.83 3.44 16.22
N PRO A 9 -44.32 2.22 15.96
CA PRO A 9 -43.89 1.34 17.03
C PRO A 9 -42.51 1.80 17.54
N THR A 10 -42.47 2.06 18.85
CA THR A 10 -41.28 2.33 19.64
C THR A 10 -40.31 1.14 19.52
N SER A 11 -39.26 1.27 18.69
CA SER A 11 -38.18 0.32 18.67
C SER A 11 -37.25 0.59 19.83
N SER A 12 -37.25 -0.33 20.79
CA SER A 12 -36.31 -0.41 21.90
C SER A 12 -34.87 -0.33 21.38
N ALA A 13 -34.15 0.68 21.88
CA ALA A 13 -32.70 0.78 21.71
C ALA A 13 -32.04 -0.39 22.44
N GLU A 14 -31.64 -1.40 21.69
CA GLU A 14 -30.76 -2.44 22.17
C GLU A 14 -29.34 -1.87 22.20
N ASN A 15 -28.93 -1.61 23.43
CA ASN A 15 -27.66 -1.04 23.83
C ASN A 15 -26.58 -2.12 23.59
N SER A 16 -26.00 -2.18 22.39
CA SER A 16 -24.81 -2.98 22.13
C SER A 16 -23.62 -2.26 22.74
N GLU A 17 -23.40 -2.52 24.02
CA GLU A 17 -22.20 -2.20 24.76
C GLU A 17 -21.02 -2.93 24.11
N PHE A 18 -20.27 -2.21 23.27
CA PHE A 18 -18.95 -2.65 22.81
C PHE A 18 -18.01 -2.60 24.00
N ALA A 19 -17.97 -3.68 24.77
CA ALA A 19 -16.95 -3.90 25.78
C ALA A 19 -15.60 -4.07 25.08
N PHE A 20 -14.77 -3.05 25.13
CA PHE A 20 -13.33 -3.18 24.92
C PHE A 20 -12.79 -4.06 26.05
N GLY A 21 -12.57 -5.33 25.78
CA GLY A 21 -11.89 -6.24 26.68
C GLY A 21 -10.48 -5.75 26.97
N PRO A 22 -9.99 -5.89 28.21
CA PRO A 22 -8.64 -5.51 28.55
C PRO A 22 -7.64 -6.38 27.80
N SER A 23 -6.59 -5.72 27.27
CA SER A 23 -5.39 -6.32 26.70
C SER A 23 -4.84 -7.41 27.62
N PRO A 24 -4.44 -8.58 27.11
CA PRO A 24 -3.73 -9.55 27.95
C PRO A 24 -2.36 -8.99 28.30
N GLU A 25 -2.20 -8.72 29.57
CA GLU A 25 -0.96 -8.42 30.28
C GLU A 25 0.07 -9.51 29.96
N SER A 26 1.19 -9.08 29.40
CA SER A 26 2.33 -9.90 29.05
C SER A 26 2.92 -10.50 30.33
N ALA A 27 2.60 -11.75 30.63
CA ALA A 27 3.28 -12.52 31.65
C ALA A 27 4.71 -12.81 31.19
N ALA A 28 5.67 -12.13 31.79
CA ALA A 28 7.08 -12.41 31.67
C ALA A 28 7.37 -13.83 32.22
N ALA A 29 7.65 -14.77 31.34
CA ALA A 29 8.25 -16.04 31.71
C ALA A 29 9.77 -15.88 31.69
N GLU A 30 10.38 -15.92 32.88
CA GLU A 30 11.81 -16.08 33.08
C GLU A 30 12.26 -17.44 32.49
N PRO A 31 13.32 -17.49 31.67
CA PRO A 31 13.93 -18.76 31.34
C PRO A 31 14.96 -19.14 32.40
N ALA A 32 14.73 -20.29 33.03
CA ALA A 32 15.64 -20.94 33.93
C ALA A 32 17.04 -21.10 33.33
N THR A 33 18.02 -20.67 34.07
CA THR A 33 19.43 -20.81 33.81
C THR A 33 19.84 -22.27 34.01
N GLU A 34 19.99 -23.03 32.93
CA GLU A 34 20.62 -24.34 32.93
C GLU A 34 22.11 -24.14 32.63
N ARG A 35 22.92 -24.31 33.71
CA ARG A 35 24.36 -24.34 33.63
C ARG A 35 24.80 -25.66 33.01
N ALA A 36 25.33 -25.64 31.79
CA ALA A 36 26.13 -26.74 31.24
C ALA A 36 27.62 -26.56 31.56
N PRO A 37 28.38 -27.61 31.78
CA PRO A 37 29.72 -27.56 32.38
C PRO A 37 30.77 -27.07 31.39
N VAL A 38 31.65 -26.21 31.93
CA VAL A 38 32.83 -25.70 31.25
C VAL A 38 33.81 -26.83 31.00
N SER A 39 33.95 -27.28 29.76
CA SER A 39 35.07 -28.11 29.34
C SER A 39 36.26 -27.23 29.00
N HIS A 40 37.27 -27.25 29.85
CA HIS A 40 38.60 -26.69 29.57
C HIS A 40 39.22 -27.45 28.39
N ALA A 41 39.17 -26.86 27.20
CA ALA A 41 40.01 -27.29 26.09
C ALA A 41 41.31 -26.47 26.11
N LYS A 42 42.35 -27.20 26.24
CA LYS A 42 43.75 -26.87 26.40
C LYS A 42 44.26 -25.98 25.28
N ASP A 43 44.86 -24.86 25.62
CA ASP A 43 45.64 -24.01 24.73
C ASP A 43 46.63 -24.83 23.91
N SER A 44 46.43 -24.83 22.59
CA SER A 44 47.48 -25.13 21.63
C SER A 44 47.69 -23.89 20.79
N SER A 45 48.51 -23.02 21.29
CA SER A 45 49.10 -21.88 20.62
C SER A 45 49.97 -22.37 19.45
N SER A 46 49.35 -22.59 18.29
CA SER A 46 50.02 -22.71 17.01
C SER A 46 49.73 -21.46 16.20
N ALA A 47 50.64 -20.49 16.28
CA ALA A 47 50.61 -19.31 15.41
C ALA A 47 50.61 -19.75 13.95
N PRO A 48 49.59 -19.44 13.17
CA PRO A 48 49.63 -19.73 11.74
C PRO A 48 50.68 -18.85 11.09
N ARG A 49 51.72 -19.48 10.55
CA ARG A 49 52.61 -18.81 9.60
C ARG A 49 51.77 -18.34 8.44
N VAL A 50 51.40 -17.07 8.42
CA VAL A 50 50.69 -16.42 7.34
C VAL A 50 51.60 -16.45 6.11
N SER A 51 51.45 -17.48 5.31
CA SER A 51 52.12 -17.62 4.02
C SER A 51 51.67 -16.48 3.11
N LYS A 52 52.59 -15.94 2.30
CA LYS A 52 52.30 -14.85 1.34
C LYS A 52 51.12 -15.17 0.40
N LEU A 53 50.79 -16.46 0.19
CA LEU A 53 49.64 -16.89 -0.56
C LEU A 53 48.30 -16.53 0.11
N SER A 54 48.23 -16.49 1.46
CA SER A 54 47.01 -16.15 2.17
C SER A 54 46.58 -14.69 1.97
N ARG A 55 47.55 -13.77 1.80
CA ARG A 55 47.25 -12.36 1.55
C ARG A 55 46.64 -12.12 0.14
N TRP A 56 47.04 -12.87 -0.84
CA TRP A 56 46.46 -12.81 -2.19
C TRP A 56 45.05 -13.38 -2.21
N ALA A 57 44.80 -14.46 -1.47
CA ALA A 57 43.46 -15.05 -1.35
C ALA A 57 42.46 -14.11 -0.66
N THR A 58 42.88 -13.41 0.39
CA THR A 58 42.04 -12.41 1.07
C THR A 58 41.75 -11.18 0.20
N LEU A 59 42.74 -10.72 -0.57
CA LEU A 59 42.53 -9.61 -1.51
C LEU A 59 41.55 -10.01 -2.65
N ALA A 60 41.69 -11.22 -3.21
CA ALA A 60 40.78 -11.73 -4.22
C ALA A 60 39.33 -11.86 -3.69
N ALA A 61 39.15 -12.35 -2.46
CA ALA A 61 37.81 -12.44 -1.83
C ALA A 61 37.20 -11.06 -1.60
N LEU A 62 38.00 -10.06 -1.23
CA LEU A 62 37.53 -8.70 -0.99
C LEU A 62 37.10 -8.00 -2.29
N VAL A 63 37.84 -8.22 -3.38
CA VAL A 63 37.46 -7.71 -4.71
C VAL A 63 36.17 -8.35 -5.21
N LEU A 64 36.00 -9.65 -5.03
CA LEU A 64 34.75 -10.34 -5.40
C LEU A 64 33.55 -9.87 -4.57
N ALA A 65 33.75 -9.61 -3.29
CA ALA A 65 32.71 -9.05 -2.42
C ALA A 65 32.27 -7.64 -2.89
N VAL A 66 33.21 -6.78 -3.27
CA VAL A 66 32.92 -5.44 -3.80
C VAL A 66 32.18 -5.51 -5.13
N ILE A 67 32.58 -6.42 -6.02
CA ILE A 67 31.88 -6.63 -7.29
C ILE A 67 30.45 -7.14 -7.05
N ALA A 68 30.25 -8.10 -6.16
CA ALA A 68 28.95 -8.65 -5.84
C ALA A 68 28.00 -7.59 -5.23
N THR A 69 28.52 -6.73 -4.33
CA THR A 69 27.71 -5.64 -3.76
C THR A 69 27.40 -4.56 -4.79
N SER A 70 28.30 -4.22 -5.69
CA SER A 70 28.05 -3.23 -6.73
C SER A 70 26.99 -3.72 -7.75
N VAL A 71 26.99 -5.00 -8.11
CA VAL A 71 25.95 -5.59 -8.98
C VAL A 71 24.58 -5.61 -8.28
N ALA A 72 24.52 -5.91 -6.98
CA ALA A 72 23.28 -5.89 -6.20
C ALA A 72 22.69 -4.47 -6.10
N VAL A 73 23.53 -3.46 -5.87
CA VAL A 73 23.09 -2.06 -5.80
C VAL A 73 22.62 -1.57 -7.18
N VAL A 74 23.34 -1.89 -8.25
CA VAL A 74 22.93 -1.56 -9.62
C VAL A 74 21.61 -2.23 -9.97
N GLY A 75 21.40 -3.50 -9.62
CA GLY A 75 20.14 -4.21 -9.84
C GLY A 75 18.95 -3.57 -9.09
N TRP A 76 19.20 -2.92 -7.97
CA TRP A 76 18.15 -2.22 -7.19
C TRP A 76 17.77 -0.85 -7.81
N PHE A 77 18.74 -0.14 -8.41
CA PHE A 77 18.53 1.18 -9.01
C PHE A 77 18.10 1.16 -10.48
N TYR A 78 18.33 0.06 -11.20
CA TYR A 78 17.83 -0.09 -12.55
C TYR A 78 16.52 -0.88 -12.53
N PRO A 79 15.35 -0.23 -12.62
CA PRO A 79 14.11 -0.94 -12.86
C PRO A 79 14.27 -1.69 -14.18
N ASN A 80 14.14 -2.99 -14.12
CA ASN A 80 14.34 -3.92 -15.23
C ASN A 80 13.47 -3.50 -16.44
N LYS A 81 14.07 -2.76 -17.37
CA LYS A 81 13.45 -2.36 -18.64
C LYS A 81 13.52 -3.49 -19.65
N SER A 82 13.16 -4.70 -19.30
CA SER A 82 12.94 -5.75 -20.29
C SER A 82 12.37 -7.02 -19.67
N VAL A 83 11.14 -6.94 -19.16
CA VAL A 83 10.28 -8.13 -19.21
C VAL A 83 9.39 -7.96 -20.44
N SER A 84 10.03 -7.84 -21.61
CA SER A 84 9.33 -8.01 -22.86
C SER A 84 9.05 -9.50 -23.05
N SER A 85 7.77 -9.83 -23.13
CA SER A 85 7.21 -11.08 -23.69
C SER A 85 7.27 -12.36 -22.86
N THR A 86 7.13 -12.30 -21.53
CA THR A 86 6.86 -13.53 -20.76
C THR A 86 5.39 -13.92 -20.82
N TYR A 87 4.51 -13.00 -21.21
CA TYR A 87 3.05 -13.21 -21.24
C TYR A 87 2.54 -13.29 -22.68
N SER A 88 1.55 -14.17 -22.90
CA SER A 88 0.87 -14.25 -24.19
C SER A 88 -0.02 -13.03 -24.44
N ASP A 89 -0.34 -12.76 -25.70
CA ASP A 89 -1.28 -11.67 -26.06
C ASP A 89 -2.63 -11.81 -25.37
N GLN A 90 -3.09 -13.05 -25.15
CA GLN A 90 -4.33 -13.30 -24.43
C GLN A 90 -4.21 -12.94 -22.96
N GLN A 91 -3.14 -13.33 -22.28
CA GLN A 91 -2.90 -12.96 -20.88
C GLN A 91 -2.83 -11.44 -20.69
N THR A 92 -2.18 -10.75 -21.64
CA THR A 92 -2.08 -9.28 -21.62
C THR A 92 -3.46 -8.61 -21.82
N LYS A 93 -4.29 -9.14 -22.71
CA LYS A 93 -5.66 -8.64 -22.93
C LYS A 93 -6.54 -8.88 -21.70
N ASP A 94 -6.46 -10.06 -21.09
CA ASP A 94 -7.25 -10.40 -19.91
C ASP A 94 -6.83 -9.54 -18.71
N ALA A 95 -5.52 -9.35 -18.50
CA ALA A 95 -5.00 -8.47 -17.46
C ALA A 95 -5.43 -7.01 -17.68
N LYS A 96 -5.36 -6.51 -18.92
CA LYS A 96 -5.85 -5.17 -19.27
C LYS A 96 -7.32 -5.00 -18.92
N LYS A 97 -8.17 -5.95 -19.37
CA LYS A 97 -9.61 -5.93 -19.08
C LYS A 97 -9.87 -5.88 -17.59
N HIS A 98 -9.21 -6.76 -16.81
CA HIS A 98 -9.34 -6.83 -15.36
C HIS A 98 -8.95 -5.49 -14.68
N ILE A 99 -7.83 -4.90 -15.06
CA ILE A 99 -7.41 -3.61 -14.49
C ILE A 99 -8.34 -2.47 -14.88
N CYS A 100 -8.86 -2.45 -16.11
CA CYS A 100 -9.81 -1.43 -16.53
C CYS A 100 -11.17 -1.57 -15.82
N GLU A 101 -11.61 -2.77 -15.51
CA GLU A 101 -12.80 -3.01 -14.69
C GLU A 101 -12.60 -2.52 -13.24
N ALA A 102 -11.45 -2.85 -12.63
CA ALA A 102 -11.07 -2.37 -11.31
C ALA A 102 -10.99 -0.84 -11.27
N PHE A 103 -10.34 -0.23 -12.25
CA PHE A 103 -10.28 1.22 -12.40
C PHE A 103 -11.68 1.85 -12.47
N GLY A 104 -12.59 1.31 -13.29
CA GLY A 104 -13.95 1.82 -13.40
C GLY A 104 -14.77 1.73 -12.10
N ILE A 105 -14.49 0.76 -11.23
CA ILE A 105 -15.09 0.69 -9.88
C ILE A 105 -14.60 1.86 -9.02
N VAL A 106 -13.30 2.08 -8.99
CA VAL A 106 -12.67 3.13 -8.17
C VAL A 106 -13.06 4.52 -8.69
N GLU A 107 -13.03 4.75 -10.00
CA GLU A 107 -13.48 6.00 -10.62
C GLU A 107 -14.88 6.38 -10.15
N ARG A 108 -15.85 5.46 -10.25
CA ARG A 108 -17.21 5.72 -9.77
C ARG A 108 -17.29 6.03 -8.28
N ALA A 109 -16.51 5.34 -7.45
CA ALA A 109 -16.46 5.57 -6.00
C ALA A 109 -15.88 6.96 -5.68
N VAL A 110 -14.77 7.33 -6.33
CA VAL A 110 -14.11 8.62 -6.18
C VAL A 110 -15.03 9.76 -6.63
N VAL A 111 -15.61 9.66 -7.84
CA VAL A 111 -16.54 10.68 -8.36
C VAL A 111 -17.76 10.81 -7.45
N LYS A 112 -18.37 9.70 -7.04
CA LYS A 112 -19.54 9.73 -6.15
C LYS A 112 -19.20 10.39 -4.81
N SER A 113 -18.07 10.02 -4.19
CA SER A 113 -17.67 10.57 -2.89
C SER A 113 -17.31 12.06 -2.97
N SER A 114 -16.74 12.52 -4.09
CA SER A 114 -16.39 13.92 -4.31
C SER A 114 -17.62 14.82 -4.48
N HIS A 115 -18.75 14.28 -4.94
CA HIS A 115 -20.01 15.00 -5.16
C HIS A 115 -20.99 14.89 -3.98
N LEU A 116 -20.60 14.26 -2.87
CA LEU A 116 -21.44 14.23 -1.67
C LEU A 116 -21.64 15.66 -1.14
N LYS A 117 -22.87 16.02 -0.85
CA LYS A 117 -23.24 17.31 -0.25
C LYS A 117 -23.70 17.11 1.16
N ASN A 118 -23.32 18.07 2.03
CA ASN A 118 -23.85 18.10 3.39
C ASN A 118 -25.35 18.43 3.34
N PRO A 119 -26.24 17.61 3.92
CA PRO A 119 -27.65 17.95 4.06
C PRO A 119 -27.82 19.28 4.81
N ASP A 120 -28.84 20.04 4.48
CA ASP A 120 -29.10 21.36 5.09
C ASP A 120 -29.11 21.35 6.62
N ASN A 121 -29.53 20.22 7.21
CA ASN A 121 -29.55 20.00 8.65
C ASN A 121 -28.35 19.21 9.20
N GLY A 122 -27.33 18.90 8.35
CA GLY A 122 -26.21 18.03 8.72
C GLY A 122 -25.19 18.67 9.67
N GLY A 123 -25.10 20.01 9.64
CA GLY A 123 -24.17 20.75 10.49
C GLY A 123 -22.72 20.26 10.41
N PRO A 124 -21.92 20.45 11.49
CA PRO A 124 -20.53 19.99 11.52
C PRO A 124 -20.38 18.46 11.45
N ILE A 125 -21.32 17.71 12.00
CA ILE A 125 -21.28 16.24 11.98
C ILE A 125 -21.48 15.72 10.56
N GLY A 126 -22.42 16.29 9.81
CA GLY A 126 -22.63 15.95 8.40
C GLY A 126 -21.40 16.27 7.54
N ALA A 127 -20.78 17.44 7.74
CA ALA A 127 -19.56 17.80 7.05
C ALA A 127 -18.41 16.82 7.34
N LEU A 128 -18.23 16.42 8.62
CA LEU A 128 -17.23 15.44 9.02
C LEU A 128 -17.49 14.06 8.38
N SER A 129 -18.75 13.63 8.34
CA SER A 129 -19.13 12.35 7.74
C SER A 129 -18.78 12.31 6.25
N ILE A 130 -19.03 13.39 5.51
CA ILE A 130 -18.66 13.51 4.09
C ILE A 130 -17.15 13.50 3.91
N ALA A 131 -16.43 14.29 4.70
CA ALA A 131 -14.97 14.31 4.63
C ALA A 131 -14.38 12.91 4.89
N THR A 132 -14.91 12.20 5.90
CA THR A 132 -14.49 10.82 6.20
C THR A 132 -14.82 9.86 5.06
N ALA A 133 -16.03 9.93 4.51
CA ALA A 133 -16.43 9.07 3.38
C ALA A 133 -15.54 9.31 2.14
N ARG A 134 -15.21 10.57 1.86
CA ARG A 134 -14.31 10.94 0.76
C ARG A 134 -12.90 10.41 0.99
N ASN A 135 -12.33 10.66 2.16
CA ASN A 135 -10.99 10.19 2.50
C ASN A 135 -10.91 8.66 2.46
N PHE A 136 -11.94 7.98 2.95
CA PHE A 136 -12.01 6.52 2.85
C PHE A 136 -12.06 6.04 1.40
N ALA A 137 -12.87 6.65 0.54
CA ALA A 137 -12.97 6.29 -0.86
C ALA A 137 -11.64 6.52 -1.60
N PHE A 138 -10.93 7.60 -1.31
CA PHE A 138 -9.65 7.91 -1.92
C PHE A 138 -8.58 6.92 -1.47
N TYR A 139 -8.39 6.75 -0.16
CA TYR A 139 -7.37 5.85 0.37
C TYR A 139 -7.61 4.40 -0.05
N SER A 140 -8.83 3.88 0.17
CA SER A 140 -9.14 2.50 -0.17
C SER A 140 -9.14 2.26 -1.69
N GLY A 141 -9.58 3.24 -2.48
CA GLY A 141 -9.53 3.17 -3.94
C GLY A 141 -8.10 3.15 -4.46
N GLY A 142 -7.22 3.99 -3.92
CA GLY A 142 -5.80 4.02 -4.27
C GLY A 142 -5.10 2.70 -3.94
N ALA A 143 -5.27 2.22 -2.71
CA ALA A 143 -4.70 0.95 -2.26
C ALA A 143 -5.22 -0.24 -3.10
N PHE A 144 -6.52 -0.28 -3.40
CA PHE A 144 -7.12 -1.31 -4.24
C PHE A 144 -6.53 -1.34 -5.65
N LEU A 145 -6.39 -0.19 -6.30
CA LEU A 145 -5.79 -0.13 -7.65
C LEU A 145 -4.37 -0.66 -7.68
N ARG A 146 -3.55 -0.27 -6.73
CA ARG A 146 -2.16 -0.72 -6.64
C ARG A 146 -2.06 -2.22 -6.39
N ASP A 147 -2.93 -2.74 -5.53
CA ASP A 147 -3.02 -4.16 -5.25
C ASP A 147 -3.42 -4.96 -6.51
N GLN A 148 -4.43 -4.50 -7.26
CA GLN A 148 -4.86 -5.14 -8.50
C GLN A 148 -3.75 -5.18 -9.55
N VAL A 149 -2.99 -4.09 -9.71
CA VAL A 149 -1.84 -4.05 -10.62
C VAL A 149 -0.75 -5.03 -10.18
N SER A 150 -0.46 -5.10 -8.88
CA SER A 150 0.55 -6.03 -8.33
C SER A 150 0.19 -7.49 -8.57
N GLN A 151 -1.09 -7.83 -8.52
CA GLN A 151 -1.61 -9.17 -8.75
C GLN A 151 -1.75 -9.52 -10.25
N SER A 152 -1.61 -8.53 -11.13
CA SER A 152 -1.78 -8.69 -12.58
C SER A 152 -0.49 -8.36 -13.35
N PRO A 153 0.56 -9.17 -13.23
CA PRO A 153 1.88 -8.86 -13.80
C PRO A 153 1.90 -8.83 -15.34
N ALA A 154 0.88 -9.38 -16.00
CA ALA A 154 0.70 -9.31 -17.45
C ALA A 154 0.08 -7.98 -17.94
N THR A 155 -0.23 -7.04 -17.02
CA THR A 155 -0.81 -5.73 -17.37
C THR A 155 0.14 -4.94 -18.27
N PRO A 156 -0.35 -4.32 -19.36
CA PRO A 156 0.46 -3.44 -20.19
C PRO A 156 1.18 -2.38 -19.36
N PRO A 157 2.49 -2.13 -19.59
CA PRO A 157 3.29 -1.24 -18.73
C PRO A 157 2.71 0.17 -18.60
N ASP A 158 2.15 0.73 -19.68
CA ASP A 158 1.57 2.08 -19.68
C ASP A 158 0.33 2.15 -18.78
N LEU A 159 -0.53 1.11 -18.84
CA LEU A 159 -1.70 1.01 -17.99
C LEU A 159 -1.30 0.79 -16.53
N ALA A 160 -0.37 -0.13 -16.28
CA ALA A 160 0.12 -0.40 -14.93
C ALA A 160 0.71 0.87 -14.28
N LYS A 161 1.51 1.63 -15.05
CA LYS A 161 2.07 2.90 -14.58
C LYS A 161 0.97 3.93 -14.29
N SER A 162 0.04 4.15 -15.23
CA SER A 162 -1.03 5.14 -15.10
C SER A 162 -1.91 4.86 -13.88
N VAL A 163 -2.30 3.59 -13.68
CA VAL A 163 -3.15 3.17 -12.57
C VAL A 163 -2.42 3.22 -11.23
N ASN A 164 -1.13 2.84 -11.17
CA ASN A 164 -0.32 2.98 -9.96
C ASN A 164 -0.12 4.44 -9.56
N ASP A 165 0.19 5.32 -10.52
CA ASP A 165 0.36 6.75 -10.28
C ASP A 165 -0.96 7.37 -9.77
N LEU A 166 -2.10 6.97 -10.33
CA LEU A 166 -3.41 7.38 -9.85
C LEU A 166 -3.66 6.89 -8.42
N GLY A 167 -3.36 5.62 -8.15
CA GLY A 167 -3.48 5.05 -6.80
C GLY A 167 -2.68 5.83 -5.77
N THR A 168 -1.44 6.18 -6.09
CA THR A 168 -0.58 7.01 -5.22
C THR A 168 -1.19 8.39 -4.98
N ASN A 169 -1.65 9.09 -6.02
CA ASN A 169 -2.27 10.41 -5.85
C ASN A 169 -3.52 10.37 -4.97
N LEU A 170 -4.36 9.34 -5.11
CA LEU A 170 -5.55 9.17 -4.27
C LEU A 170 -5.20 8.96 -2.80
N GLU A 171 -4.18 8.13 -2.51
CA GLU A 171 -3.67 7.93 -1.15
C GLU A 171 -3.11 9.23 -0.58
N GLU A 172 -2.31 9.98 -1.36
CA GLU A 172 -1.75 11.27 -0.96
C GLU A 172 -2.82 12.33 -0.68
N LEU A 173 -3.89 12.41 -1.50
CA LEU A 173 -5.04 13.29 -1.25
C LEU A 173 -5.70 12.97 0.08
N SER A 174 -5.91 11.69 0.37
CA SER A 174 -6.50 11.27 1.64
C SER A 174 -5.62 11.63 2.84
N ILE A 175 -4.34 11.28 2.78
CA ILE A 175 -3.37 11.55 3.86
C ILE A 175 -3.16 13.06 4.02
N GLY A 176 -3.03 13.80 2.93
CA GLY A 176 -2.90 15.25 2.94
C GLY A 176 -4.09 15.93 3.63
N SER A 177 -5.31 15.48 3.32
CA SER A 177 -6.53 15.96 3.99
C SER A 177 -6.51 15.70 5.50
N LEU A 178 -6.06 14.52 5.93
CA LEU A 178 -5.98 14.13 7.33
C LEU A 178 -4.85 14.85 8.09
N SER A 179 -3.74 15.14 7.42
CA SER A 179 -2.58 15.81 8.01
C SER A 179 -2.71 17.34 8.04
N GLY A 180 -3.79 17.91 7.48
CA GLY A 180 -3.99 19.34 7.42
C GLY A 180 -3.13 20.05 6.36
N ALA A 181 -2.82 19.36 5.26
CA ALA A 181 -2.12 19.99 4.13
C ALA A 181 -2.87 21.23 3.63
N SER A 182 -2.14 22.23 3.12
CA SER A 182 -2.73 23.46 2.64
C SER A 182 -3.74 23.21 1.51
N GLN A 183 -4.75 24.07 1.41
CA GLN A 183 -5.76 23.98 0.35
C GLN A 183 -5.10 24.00 -1.04
N PHE A 184 -4.09 24.85 -1.23
CA PHE A 184 -3.35 24.95 -2.49
C PHE A 184 -2.70 23.61 -2.89
N ALA A 185 -2.00 22.94 -1.96
CA ALA A 185 -1.39 21.63 -2.22
C ALA A 185 -2.44 20.55 -2.54
N GLN A 186 -3.58 20.59 -1.87
CA GLN A 186 -4.70 19.67 -2.13
C GLN A 186 -5.31 19.90 -3.52
N GLU A 187 -5.45 21.16 -3.94
CA GLU A 187 -6.01 21.52 -5.24
C GLU A 187 -5.08 21.11 -6.39
N GLU A 188 -3.77 21.38 -6.28
CA GLU A 188 -2.77 20.94 -7.25
C GLU A 188 -2.74 19.42 -7.42
N LEU A 189 -2.76 18.68 -6.30
CA LEU A 189 -2.82 17.23 -6.33
C LEU A 189 -4.15 16.72 -6.89
N GLY A 190 -5.25 17.41 -6.63
CA GLY A 190 -6.57 17.14 -7.22
C GLY A 190 -6.55 17.25 -8.75
N HIS A 191 -5.99 18.34 -9.29
CA HIS A 191 -5.83 18.50 -10.73
C HIS A 191 -4.97 17.41 -11.35
N SER A 192 -3.84 17.08 -10.73
CA SER A 192 -2.99 15.96 -11.17
C SER A 192 -3.74 14.63 -11.16
N THR A 193 -4.59 14.40 -10.17
CA THR A 193 -5.43 13.20 -10.08
C THR A 193 -6.45 13.12 -11.23
N ASP A 194 -7.11 14.23 -11.54
CA ASP A 194 -8.07 14.31 -12.67
C ASP A 194 -7.39 14.02 -14.01
N GLU A 195 -6.17 14.51 -14.22
CA GLU A 195 -5.38 14.19 -15.42
C GLU A 195 -5.06 12.70 -15.52
N LYS A 196 -4.69 12.07 -14.41
CA LYS A 196 -4.42 10.62 -14.38
C LYS A 196 -5.67 9.78 -14.59
N ILE A 197 -6.83 10.20 -14.09
CA ILE A 197 -8.12 9.58 -14.38
C ILE A 197 -8.40 9.63 -15.89
N LYS A 198 -8.25 10.79 -16.51
CA LYS A 198 -8.46 10.95 -17.96
C LYS A 198 -7.50 10.08 -18.77
N ALA A 199 -6.21 10.06 -18.41
CA ALA A 199 -5.22 9.22 -19.08
C ALA A 199 -5.55 7.73 -18.97
N SER A 200 -5.97 7.26 -17.79
CA SER A 200 -6.36 5.85 -17.58
C SER A 200 -7.62 5.49 -18.39
N ILE A 201 -8.60 6.38 -18.48
CA ILE A 201 -9.79 6.21 -19.33
C ILE A 201 -9.39 6.01 -20.80
N GLU A 202 -8.49 6.85 -21.32
CA GLU A 202 -8.05 6.77 -22.72
C GLU A 202 -7.28 5.46 -23.03
N ILE A 203 -6.46 4.98 -22.07
CA ILE A 203 -5.76 3.69 -22.22
C ILE A 203 -6.77 2.52 -22.22
N CYS A 204 -7.78 2.59 -21.37
CA CYS A 204 -8.81 1.54 -21.26
C CYS A 204 -9.77 1.49 -22.46
N LYS A 205 -9.98 2.60 -23.19
CA LYS A 205 -10.83 2.65 -24.39
C LYS A 205 -10.15 2.05 -25.62
N LYS A 206 -8.84 2.01 -25.68
CA LYS A 206 -8.05 1.43 -26.79
C LYS A 206 -7.98 -0.10 -26.70
#